data_25b898e166e95b39c7a773e036c42ca9
#
_entry.id   25b898e166e95b39c7a773e036c42ca9
#
_cell.length_a   1.000
_cell.length_b   1.000
_cell.length_c   1.000
_cell.angle_alpha   90.00
_cell.angle_beta   90.00
_cell.angle_gamma   90.00
#
_symmetry.space_group_name_H-M   'P 1'
#
loop_
_entity.id
_entity.type
_entity.pdbx_description
1 polymer ?
#
loop_
_entity_poly.entity_id
_entity_poly.type
_entity_poly.pdbx_seq_one_letter_code
_entity_poly.pdbx_strand_id
1 'polypeptide(L)'
;MSKNINIFFSWQSQIEENKEFLLNALHQAKVKVNHKNANLNITVDDATRGESGSPHIAATILKKIIDSDIFVADITPIQKPGLSNPNVCFELGFALAHLGWERVILAYNKNFGSIPHDVPFDFSGNRISQFDTSNQNNAVQTMTTALNSAIEYIIKTPEKPNRTDSENQKIRKDSDMIKWLLNYLHIPTVQYFIENSPHHFTQDALDVFDAVLSKTNNMLFYIYDNEIQSYLNDFINEWSAAFGPIGFYEYDFNNERYVMLKRVLPYDPKLVAMKAAKENMTKSLNSLLSEIRSKHDEIDLMEYNKVAFKNLRDDV
;
A
#
# COMPACT_ATOMS: atom_id res chain seq x y z
N MET A 1 -29.31 0.31 -4.68
CA MET A 1 -28.87 -0.84 -3.86
C MET A 1 -28.49 -0.31 -2.48
N SER A 2 -28.93 -0.98 -1.41
CA SER A 2 -28.51 -0.62 -0.05
C SER A 2 -27.05 -1.03 0.16
N LYS A 3 -26.26 -0.17 0.77
CA LYS A 3 -24.86 -0.46 1.15
C LYS A 3 -24.87 -1.05 2.57
N ASN A 4 -24.30 -2.25 2.72
CA ASN A 4 -24.11 -2.85 4.02
C ASN A 4 -22.85 -2.29 4.68
N ILE A 5 -22.90 -1.98 5.97
CA ILE A 5 -21.79 -1.53 6.81
C ILE A 5 -21.76 -2.42 8.03
N ASN A 6 -20.70 -3.18 8.18
CA ASN A 6 -20.49 -4.09 9.30
C ASN A 6 -19.59 -3.44 10.35
N ILE A 7 -20.06 -3.34 11.59
CA ILE A 7 -19.32 -2.82 12.72
C ILE A 7 -18.92 -3.98 13.60
N PHE A 8 -17.63 -4.13 13.89
CA PHE A 8 -17.14 -5.04 14.92
C PHE A 8 -16.90 -4.26 16.22
N PHE A 9 -17.49 -4.71 17.33
CA PHE A 9 -17.33 -4.11 18.65
C PHE A 9 -16.44 -4.99 19.52
N SER A 10 -15.24 -4.50 19.82
CA SER A 10 -14.29 -5.09 20.75
C SER A 10 -14.51 -4.50 22.15
N TRP A 11 -14.79 -5.37 23.11
CA TRP A 11 -15.15 -4.99 24.47
C TRP A 11 -14.37 -5.84 25.51
N GLN A 12 -14.39 -5.38 26.75
CA GLN A 12 -13.75 -6.02 27.87
C GLN A 12 -14.78 -6.49 28.92
N SER A 13 -14.45 -7.59 29.61
CA SER A 13 -15.33 -8.17 30.65
C SER A 13 -15.08 -7.62 32.06
N GLN A 14 -13.97 -6.90 32.27
CA GLN A 14 -13.57 -6.41 33.61
C GLN A 14 -14.43 -5.23 34.09
N ILE A 15 -15.12 -4.55 33.19
CA ILE A 15 -16.09 -3.50 33.51
C ILE A 15 -17.43 -3.89 32.86
N GLU A 16 -18.21 -4.69 33.60
CA GLU A 16 -19.45 -5.30 33.07
C GLU A 16 -20.43 -4.29 32.50
N GLU A 17 -20.62 -3.17 33.19
CA GLU A 17 -21.54 -2.12 32.74
C GLU A 17 -21.15 -1.45 31.42
N ASN A 18 -19.86 -1.38 31.08
CA ASN A 18 -19.40 -0.74 29.85
C ASN A 18 -19.90 -1.45 28.60
N LYS A 19 -19.86 -2.79 28.58
CA LYS A 19 -20.28 -3.57 27.44
C LYS A 19 -21.72 -3.28 27.03
N GLU A 20 -22.64 -3.50 27.97
CA GLU A 20 -24.08 -3.34 27.70
C GLU A 20 -24.41 -1.89 27.40
N PHE A 21 -23.81 -0.96 28.12
CA PHE A 21 -24.02 0.47 27.92
C PHE A 21 -23.56 0.93 26.53
N LEU A 22 -22.34 0.59 26.11
CA LEU A 22 -21.81 0.93 24.78
C LEU A 22 -22.55 0.24 23.65
N LEU A 23 -22.88 -1.04 23.83
CA LEU A 23 -23.63 -1.80 22.83
C LEU A 23 -25.01 -1.16 22.60
N ASN A 24 -25.70 -0.75 23.67
CA ASN A 24 -26.96 -0.02 23.58
C ASN A 24 -26.78 1.34 22.90
N ALA A 25 -25.72 2.09 23.23
CA ALA A 25 -25.40 3.36 22.57
C ALA A 25 -25.14 3.17 21.07
N LEU A 26 -24.40 2.13 20.68
CA LEU A 26 -24.15 1.78 19.29
C LEU A 26 -25.42 1.41 18.54
N HIS A 27 -26.30 0.60 19.13
CA HIS A 27 -27.57 0.24 18.51
C HIS A 27 -28.48 1.45 18.30
N GLN A 28 -28.57 2.37 19.27
CA GLN A 28 -29.34 3.59 19.09
C GLN A 28 -28.70 4.54 18.07
N ALA A 29 -27.37 4.66 18.06
CA ALA A 29 -26.65 5.44 17.07
C ALA A 29 -26.88 4.90 15.64
N LYS A 30 -26.80 3.56 15.47
CA LYS A 30 -27.14 2.87 14.23
C LYS A 30 -28.54 3.26 13.72
N VAL A 31 -29.57 3.23 14.58
CA VAL A 31 -30.93 3.60 14.20
C VAL A 31 -30.97 5.05 13.71
N LYS A 32 -30.32 5.98 14.41
CA LYS A 32 -30.25 7.40 14.02
C LYS A 32 -29.54 7.60 12.68
N VAL A 33 -28.46 6.87 12.44
CA VAL A 33 -27.68 6.95 11.18
C VAL A 33 -28.48 6.35 10.02
N ASN A 34 -29.08 5.18 10.20
CA ASN A 34 -29.90 4.54 9.17
C ASN A 34 -31.13 5.41 8.80
N HIS A 35 -31.79 6.05 9.79
CA HIS A 35 -32.89 6.93 9.53
C HIS A 35 -32.54 8.13 8.63
N LYS A 36 -31.32 8.66 8.77
CA LYS A 36 -30.82 9.75 7.93
C LYS A 36 -30.33 9.27 6.55
N ASN A 37 -30.00 8.00 6.42
CA ASN A 37 -29.40 7.42 5.23
C ASN A 37 -30.14 6.13 4.83
N ALA A 38 -31.30 6.29 4.18
CA ALA A 38 -32.22 5.19 3.83
C ALA A 38 -31.58 4.06 2.99
N ASN A 39 -30.42 4.32 2.38
CA ASN A 39 -29.67 3.35 1.56
C ASN A 39 -28.57 2.60 2.35
N LEU A 40 -28.49 2.77 3.68
CA LEU A 40 -27.53 2.06 4.51
C LEU A 40 -28.22 0.96 5.32
N ASN A 41 -27.54 -0.18 5.43
CA ASN A 41 -27.89 -1.24 6.35
C ASN A 41 -26.69 -1.52 7.26
N ILE A 42 -26.75 -1.03 8.51
CA ILE A 42 -25.65 -1.17 9.47
C ILE A 42 -25.91 -2.40 10.35
N THR A 43 -24.92 -3.26 10.51
CA THR A 43 -24.92 -4.37 11.46
C THR A 43 -23.85 -4.14 12.53
N VAL A 44 -24.12 -4.59 13.76
CA VAL A 44 -23.15 -4.56 14.87
C VAL A 44 -22.95 -5.99 15.33
N ASP A 45 -21.71 -6.44 15.29
CA ASP A 45 -21.29 -7.76 15.74
C ASP A 45 -20.27 -7.64 16.88
N ASP A 46 -20.27 -8.62 17.78
CA ASP A 46 -19.37 -8.71 18.91
C ASP A 46 -18.85 -10.13 19.09
N ALA A 47 -17.56 -10.31 19.31
CA ALA A 47 -16.90 -11.57 19.61
C ALA A 47 -17.38 -12.77 18.75
N THR A 48 -17.81 -13.87 19.39
CA THR A 48 -18.17 -15.15 18.73
C THR A 48 -19.66 -15.34 18.49
N ARG A 49 -20.49 -14.30 18.59
CA ARG A 49 -21.93 -14.41 18.38
C ARG A 49 -22.23 -14.92 16.96
N GLY A 50 -23.11 -15.91 16.87
CA GLY A 50 -23.58 -16.49 15.60
C GLY A 50 -22.71 -17.59 15.00
N GLU A 51 -21.61 -17.99 15.64
CA GLU A 51 -20.78 -19.10 15.18
C GLU A 51 -21.34 -20.46 15.63
N SER A 52 -21.26 -21.45 14.75
CA SER A 52 -21.68 -22.83 15.05
C SER A 52 -20.50 -23.69 15.50
N GLY A 53 -20.73 -24.60 16.46
CA GLY A 53 -19.72 -25.54 16.93
C GLY A 53 -18.75 -24.95 17.96
N SER A 54 -17.51 -25.42 17.96
CA SER A 54 -16.41 -24.95 18.83
C SER A 54 -15.25 -24.37 18.02
N PRO A 55 -15.44 -23.19 17.42
CA PRO A 55 -14.40 -22.57 16.58
C PRO A 55 -13.21 -22.14 17.44
N HIS A 56 -12.05 -21.97 16.80
CA HIS A 56 -10.91 -21.34 17.45
C HIS A 56 -11.21 -19.84 17.62
N ILE A 57 -11.57 -19.43 18.84
CA ILE A 57 -12.15 -18.11 19.18
C ILE A 57 -11.30 -16.97 18.59
N ALA A 58 -9.99 -16.99 18.80
CA ALA A 58 -9.12 -15.92 18.32
C ALA A 58 -9.12 -15.79 16.77
N ALA A 59 -9.07 -16.92 16.05
CA ALA A 59 -9.12 -16.89 14.58
C ALA A 59 -10.46 -16.36 14.06
N THR A 60 -11.57 -16.72 14.73
CA THR A 60 -12.91 -16.22 14.39
C THR A 60 -13.01 -14.71 14.59
N ILE A 61 -12.51 -14.20 15.72
CA ILE A 61 -12.49 -12.76 16.01
C ILE A 61 -11.69 -12.01 14.96
N LEU A 62 -10.47 -12.46 14.64
CA LEU A 62 -9.63 -11.83 13.62
C LEU A 62 -10.30 -11.80 12.25
N LYS A 63 -10.96 -12.91 11.86
CA LYS A 63 -11.74 -12.94 10.61
C LYS A 63 -12.87 -11.91 10.62
N LYS A 64 -13.65 -11.83 11.70
CA LYS A 64 -14.73 -10.85 11.83
C LYS A 64 -14.21 -9.40 11.77
N ILE A 65 -13.04 -9.13 12.32
CA ILE A 65 -12.38 -7.83 12.20
C ILE A 65 -12.05 -7.54 10.73
N ILE A 66 -11.46 -8.48 10.00
CA ILE A 66 -11.17 -8.35 8.57
C ILE A 66 -12.45 -8.05 7.77
N ASP A 67 -13.53 -8.76 8.06
CA ASP A 67 -14.80 -8.64 7.33
C ASP A 67 -15.61 -7.38 7.72
N SER A 68 -15.23 -6.69 8.82
CA SER A 68 -15.91 -5.47 9.27
C SER A 68 -15.50 -4.24 8.43
N ASP A 69 -16.35 -3.22 8.40
CA ASP A 69 -16.08 -1.92 7.78
C ASP A 69 -15.64 -0.88 8.79
N ILE A 70 -16.09 -1.03 10.05
CA ILE A 70 -15.76 -0.16 11.17
C ILE A 70 -15.41 -1.05 12.36
N PHE A 71 -14.37 -0.67 13.09
CA PHE A 71 -13.98 -1.27 14.35
C PHE A 71 -14.22 -0.30 15.50
N VAL A 72 -14.90 -0.74 16.55
CA VAL A 72 -15.12 0.04 17.77
C VAL A 72 -14.43 -0.66 18.93
N ALA A 73 -13.54 0.02 19.64
CA ALA A 73 -12.79 -0.52 20.77
C ALA A 73 -13.15 0.19 22.09
N ASP A 74 -13.52 -0.57 23.12
CA ASP A 74 -13.56 -0.07 24.50
C ASP A 74 -12.14 -0.06 25.09
N ILE A 75 -11.48 1.09 25.03
CA ILE A 75 -10.12 1.28 25.56
C ILE A 75 -10.10 1.79 27.01
N THR A 76 -11.24 1.73 27.71
CA THR A 76 -11.31 2.11 29.13
C THR A 76 -10.31 1.31 29.96
N PRO A 77 -9.50 1.97 30.82
CA PRO A 77 -8.48 1.28 31.59
C PRO A 77 -9.11 0.32 32.61
N ILE A 78 -8.57 -0.88 32.68
CA ILE A 78 -8.93 -1.90 33.69
C ILE A 78 -8.04 -1.83 34.92
N GLN A 79 -6.88 -1.18 34.78
CA GLN A 79 -5.91 -0.96 35.84
C GLN A 79 -5.19 0.38 35.63
N LYS A 80 -4.91 1.09 36.71
CA LYS A 80 -4.15 2.36 36.67
C LYS A 80 -2.66 2.12 36.94
N PRO A 81 -1.78 2.91 36.28
CA PRO A 81 -2.06 3.88 35.25
C PRO A 81 -2.26 3.25 33.87
N GLY A 82 -3.33 3.65 33.19
CA GLY A 82 -3.50 3.52 31.74
C GLY A 82 -3.46 2.14 31.09
N LEU A 83 -3.73 1.04 31.82
CA LEU A 83 -3.72 -0.29 31.23
C LEU A 83 -5.13 -0.68 30.76
N SER A 84 -5.36 -0.62 29.45
CA SER A 84 -6.54 -1.19 28.80
C SER A 84 -6.44 -2.72 28.73
N ASN A 85 -7.57 -3.39 28.46
CA ASN A 85 -7.59 -4.84 28.32
C ASN A 85 -6.64 -5.32 27.21
N PRO A 86 -5.70 -6.26 27.46
CA PRO A 86 -4.73 -6.72 26.46
C PRO A 86 -5.36 -7.33 25.21
N ASN A 87 -6.52 -8.01 25.32
CA ASN A 87 -7.21 -8.60 24.17
C ASN A 87 -7.77 -7.48 23.27
N VAL A 88 -8.39 -6.46 23.88
CA VAL A 88 -8.87 -5.29 23.12
C VAL A 88 -7.71 -4.56 22.42
N CYS A 89 -6.56 -4.42 23.12
CA CYS A 89 -5.37 -3.80 22.52
C CYS A 89 -4.82 -4.63 21.35
N PHE A 90 -4.80 -5.96 21.47
CA PHE A 90 -4.38 -6.86 20.38
C PHE A 90 -5.33 -6.76 19.18
N GLU A 91 -6.64 -6.84 19.41
CA GLU A 91 -7.67 -6.71 18.38
C GLU A 91 -7.63 -5.34 17.70
N LEU A 92 -7.43 -4.27 18.48
CA LEU A 92 -7.26 -2.91 17.97
C LEU A 92 -6.03 -2.77 17.09
N GLY A 93 -4.86 -3.30 17.51
CA GLY A 93 -3.65 -3.29 16.69
C GLY A 93 -3.86 -4.03 15.36
N PHE A 94 -4.54 -5.18 15.41
CA PHE A 94 -4.90 -5.93 14.21
C PHE A 94 -5.89 -5.16 13.31
N ALA A 95 -6.91 -4.54 13.91
CA ALA A 95 -7.88 -3.71 13.18
C ALA A 95 -7.21 -2.50 12.51
N LEU A 96 -6.28 -1.83 13.18
CA LEU A 96 -5.53 -0.71 12.62
C LEU A 96 -4.73 -1.11 11.39
N ALA A 97 -4.07 -2.27 11.43
CA ALA A 97 -3.32 -2.80 10.30
C ALA A 97 -4.22 -3.11 9.10
N HIS A 98 -5.50 -3.45 9.32
CA HIS A 98 -6.43 -3.90 8.30
C HIS A 98 -7.44 -2.83 7.85
N LEU A 99 -7.86 -1.93 8.70
CA LEU A 99 -8.91 -0.95 8.42
C LEU A 99 -8.41 0.48 8.32
N GLY A 100 -7.25 0.77 8.93
CA GLY A 100 -6.74 2.14 9.09
C GLY A 100 -7.47 2.91 10.19
N TRP A 101 -6.88 4.05 10.61
CA TRP A 101 -7.40 4.88 11.70
C TRP A 101 -8.78 5.48 11.41
N GLU A 102 -9.07 5.78 10.17
CA GLU A 102 -10.32 6.44 9.74
C GLU A 102 -11.55 5.56 9.90
N ARG A 103 -11.35 4.24 10.06
CA ARG A 103 -12.40 3.25 10.27
C ARG A 103 -12.43 2.70 11.69
N VAL A 104 -11.57 3.25 12.58
CA VAL A 104 -11.49 2.84 13.98
C VAL A 104 -12.08 3.91 14.89
N ILE A 105 -12.94 3.51 15.81
CA ILE A 105 -13.55 4.35 16.84
C ILE A 105 -13.06 3.88 18.19
N LEU A 106 -12.31 4.73 18.89
CA LEU A 106 -11.90 4.51 20.26
C LEU A 106 -12.98 5.03 21.22
N ALA A 107 -13.51 4.17 22.07
CA ALA A 107 -14.47 4.52 23.11
C ALA A 107 -13.82 4.46 24.50
N TYR A 108 -14.09 5.45 25.33
CA TYR A 108 -13.47 5.59 26.64
C TYR A 108 -14.50 6.07 27.68
N ASN A 109 -14.65 5.31 28.77
CA ASN A 109 -15.51 5.72 29.89
C ASN A 109 -14.73 6.65 30.81
N LYS A 110 -15.12 7.91 30.84
CA LYS A 110 -14.46 8.96 31.64
C LYS A 110 -14.59 8.75 33.17
N ASN A 111 -15.46 7.84 33.64
CA ASN A 111 -15.60 7.53 35.06
C ASN A 111 -14.42 6.69 35.59
N PHE A 112 -13.62 6.08 34.70
CA PHE A 112 -12.50 5.20 35.06
C PHE A 112 -11.12 5.84 34.95
N GLY A 113 -11.02 7.10 34.54
CA GLY A 113 -9.75 7.80 34.44
C GLY A 113 -9.83 9.09 33.63
N SER A 114 -8.68 9.62 33.29
CA SER A 114 -8.54 10.88 32.56
C SER A 114 -7.61 10.75 31.35
N ILE A 115 -7.94 11.43 30.27
CA ILE A 115 -7.08 11.54 29.09
C ILE A 115 -6.19 12.78 29.25
N PRO A 116 -4.88 12.73 28.97
CA PRO A 116 -4.13 11.62 28.40
C PRO A 116 -3.51 10.64 29.41
N HIS A 117 -3.64 10.87 30.72
CA HIS A 117 -2.86 10.17 31.76
C HIS A 117 -3.19 8.70 31.89
N ASP A 118 -4.45 8.32 31.72
CA ASP A 118 -4.95 6.96 31.91
C ASP A 118 -5.28 6.28 30.56
N VAL A 119 -4.60 6.68 29.48
CA VAL A 119 -4.71 6.07 28.16
C VAL A 119 -3.30 5.66 27.71
N PRO A 120 -3.11 4.50 27.09
CA PRO A 120 -1.83 4.13 26.49
C PRO A 120 -1.30 5.22 25.57
N PHE A 121 0.03 5.48 25.63
CA PHE A 121 0.68 6.56 24.90
C PHE A 121 0.31 6.57 23.40
N ASP A 122 0.31 5.39 22.78
CA ASP A 122 0.03 5.23 21.34
C ASP A 122 -1.38 5.67 20.92
N PHE A 123 -2.31 5.77 21.85
CA PHE A 123 -3.69 6.20 21.59
C PHE A 123 -3.98 7.63 21.99
N SER A 124 -3.15 8.21 22.87
CA SER A 124 -3.41 9.52 23.50
C SER A 124 -3.46 10.69 22.52
N GLY A 125 -2.79 10.57 21.37
CA GLY A 125 -2.81 11.55 20.28
C GLY A 125 -4.00 11.43 19.33
N ASN A 126 -4.84 10.40 19.47
CA ASN A 126 -5.96 10.17 18.56
C ASN A 126 -7.27 10.74 19.09
N ARG A 127 -8.26 10.86 18.21
CA ARG A 127 -9.61 11.25 18.61
C ARG A 127 -10.28 10.12 19.37
N ILE A 128 -10.56 10.32 20.65
CA ILE A 128 -11.22 9.36 21.54
C ILE A 128 -12.65 9.80 21.81
N SER A 129 -13.61 8.90 21.59
CA SER A 129 -15.02 9.09 21.87
C SER A 129 -15.31 8.82 23.34
N GLN A 130 -15.34 9.88 24.15
CA GLN A 130 -15.57 9.77 25.58
C GLN A 130 -17.07 9.61 25.91
N PHE A 131 -17.38 8.71 26.80
CA PHE A 131 -18.73 8.50 27.32
C PHE A 131 -18.76 8.44 28.85
N ASP A 132 -19.95 8.45 29.41
CA ASP A 132 -20.25 8.44 30.82
C ASP A 132 -21.48 7.55 31.04
N THR A 133 -21.36 6.50 31.84
CA THR A 133 -22.44 5.56 32.08
C THR A 133 -23.63 6.18 32.81
N SER A 134 -23.47 7.36 33.44
CA SER A 134 -24.56 8.13 33.98
C SER A 134 -25.41 8.87 32.94
N ASN A 135 -24.96 8.97 31.67
CA ASN A 135 -25.65 9.74 30.64
C ASN A 135 -25.71 9.03 29.28
N GLN A 136 -26.73 8.18 29.12
CA GLN A 136 -26.98 7.40 27.89
C GLN A 136 -27.14 8.29 26.64
N ASN A 137 -27.84 9.44 26.75
CA ASN A 137 -28.07 10.33 25.62
C ASN A 137 -26.75 10.92 25.07
N ASN A 138 -25.83 11.28 25.97
CA ASN A 138 -24.50 11.77 25.56
C ASN A 138 -23.70 10.67 24.85
N ALA A 139 -23.69 9.43 25.37
CA ALA A 139 -23.03 8.32 24.73
C ALA A 139 -23.60 8.02 23.33
N VAL A 140 -24.92 7.99 23.18
CA VAL A 140 -25.58 7.81 21.88
C VAL A 140 -25.20 8.91 20.90
N GLN A 141 -25.16 10.16 21.34
CA GLN A 141 -24.76 11.28 20.48
C GLN A 141 -23.29 11.17 20.05
N THR A 142 -22.41 10.83 20.99
CA THR A 142 -20.96 10.62 20.73
C THR A 142 -20.75 9.52 19.70
N MET A 143 -21.39 8.35 19.89
CA MET A 143 -21.29 7.23 18.94
C MET A 143 -21.92 7.58 17.59
N THR A 144 -23.06 8.29 17.57
CA THR A 144 -23.67 8.74 16.31
C THR A 144 -22.72 9.63 15.51
N THR A 145 -22.03 10.55 16.16
CA THR A 145 -21.08 11.45 15.50
C THR A 145 -19.87 10.67 14.97
N ALA A 146 -19.33 9.75 15.76
CA ALA A 146 -18.19 8.93 15.35
C ALA A 146 -18.54 8.01 14.15
N LEU A 147 -19.70 7.35 14.21
CA LEU A 147 -20.18 6.50 13.11
C LEU A 147 -20.41 7.29 11.82
N ASN A 148 -21.04 8.48 11.89
CA ASN A 148 -21.24 9.31 10.70
C ASN A 148 -19.91 9.66 10.05
N SER A 149 -18.89 10.06 10.84
CA SER A 149 -17.56 10.40 10.32
C SER A 149 -16.90 9.20 9.62
N ALA A 150 -16.94 8.01 10.23
CA ALA A 150 -16.40 6.80 9.62
C ALA A 150 -17.15 6.41 8.34
N ILE A 151 -18.46 6.49 8.33
CA ILE A 151 -19.31 6.18 7.15
C ILE A 151 -19.05 7.18 6.02
N GLU A 152 -18.94 8.47 6.30
CA GLU A 152 -18.59 9.48 5.30
C GLU A 152 -17.24 9.18 4.66
N TYR A 153 -16.24 8.76 5.45
CA TYR A 153 -14.95 8.34 4.95
C TYR A 153 -15.08 7.10 4.04
N ILE A 154 -15.81 6.06 4.47
CA ILE A 154 -16.04 4.83 3.69
C ILE A 154 -16.77 5.09 2.37
N ILE A 155 -17.66 6.09 2.32
CA ILE A 155 -18.36 6.47 1.09
C ILE A 155 -17.39 7.10 0.09
N LYS A 156 -16.46 7.94 0.57
CA LYS A 156 -15.46 8.64 -0.24
C LYS A 156 -14.29 7.73 -0.63
N THR A 157 -13.94 6.80 0.25
CA THR A 157 -12.81 5.87 0.11
C THR A 157 -13.31 4.46 0.41
N PRO A 158 -14.04 3.82 -0.53
CA PRO A 158 -14.67 2.53 -0.30
C PRO A 158 -13.66 1.39 -0.13
N GLU A 159 -12.48 1.51 -0.73
CA GLU A 159 -11.43 0.51 -0.61
C GLU A 159 -10.87 0.51 0.81
N LYS A 160 -10.78 -0.67 1.40
CA LYS A 160 -10.07 -0.84 2.67
C LYS A 160 -8.57 -0.72 2.37
N PRO A 161 -7.74 -0.22 3.28
CA PRO A 161 -6.29 -0.29 3.12
C PRO A 161 -5.77 -1.74 3.13
N ASN A 162 -6.68 -2.69 3.12
CA ASN A 162 -6.48 -4.10 3.35
C ASN A 162 -6.01 -4.83 2.12
N ARG A 163 -4.75 -5.17 2.17
CA ARG A 163 -4.19 -6.24 1.36
C ARG A 163 -4.27 -7.52 2.19
N THR A 164 -4.82 -8.59 1.65
CA THR A 164 -4.78 -9.92 2.29
C THR A 164 -3.33 -10.28 2.60
N ASP A 165 -3.07 -11.15 3.58
CA ASP A 165 -1.69 -11.62 3.85
C ASP A 165 -1.00 -12.11 2.56
N SER A 166 -1.76 -12.73 1.65
CA SER A 166 -1.28 -13.13 0.32
C SER A 166 -0.90 -11.92 -0.56
N GLU A 167 -1.66 -10.84 -0.54
CA GLU A 167 -1.37 -9.61 -1.30
C GLU A 167 -0.19 -8.86 -0.70
N ASN A 168 -0.10 -8.79 0.63
CA ASN A 168 1.07 -8.23 1.32
C ASN A 168 2.35 -9.01 1.01
N GLN A 169 2.26 -10.36 0.93
CA GLN A 169 3.39 -11.19 0.52
C GLN A 169 3.80 -10.95 -0.93
N LYS A 170 2.84 -10.77 -1.85
CA LYS A 170 3.13 -10.43 -3.25
C LYS A 170 3.86 -9.09 -3.35
N ILE A 171 3.39 -8.07 -2.64
CA ILE A 171 4.02 -6.74 -2.66
C ILE A 171 5.43 -6.78 -2.10
N ARG A 172 5.67 -7.52 -0.99
CA ARG A 172 7.03 -7.70 -0.47
C ARG A 172 7.94 -8.38 -1.48
N LYS A 173 7.44 -9.44 -2.16
CA LYS A 173 8.20 -10.12 -3.21
C LYS A 173 8.47 -9.20 -4.40
N ASP A 174 7.49 -8.40 -4.81
CA ASP A 174 7.65 -7.40 -5.87
C ASP A 174 8.69 -6.35 -5.45
N SER A 175 8.61 -5.83 -4.23
CA SER A 175 9.60 -4.91 -3.68
C SER A 175 11.01 -5.49 -3.73
N ASP A 176 11.18 -6.76 -3.33
CA ASP A 176 12.49 -7.42 -3.36
C ASP A 176 13.00 -7.60 -4.79
N MET A 177 12.13 -7.98 -5.74
CA MET A 177 12.50 -8.12 -7.16
C MET A 177 12.82 -6.77 -7.81
N ILE A 178 12.06 -5.73 -7.51
CA ILE A 178 12.32 -4.37 -7.98
C ILE A 178 13.66 -3.86 -7.44
N LYS A 179 13.96 -4.02 -6.15
CA LYS A 179 15.24 -3.67 -5.54
C LYS A 179 16.39 -4.43 -6.20
N TRP A 180 16.21 -5.72 -6.45
CA TRP A 180 17.21 -6.51 -7.15
C TRP A 180 17.50 -6.00 -8.56
N LEU A 181 16.47 -5.67 -9.34
CA LEU A 181 16.58 -5.07 -10.67
C LEU A 181 17.28 -3.70 -10.63
N LEU A 182 16.87 -2.84 -9.69
CA LEU A 182 17.40 -1.48 -9.55
C LEU A 182 18.89 -1.44 -9.19
N ASN A 183 19.44 -2.52 -8.60
CA ASN A 183 20.89 -2.63 -8.38
C ASN A 183 21.70 -2.67 -9.68
N TYR A 184 21.08 -2.90 -10.83
CA TYR A 184 21.72 -2.98 -12.15
C TYR A 184 21.21 -1.91 -13.12
N LEU A 185 20.05 -1.33 -12.88
CA LEU A 185 19.45 -0.30 -13.72
C LEU A 185 19.99 1.08 -13.36
N HIS A 186 21.12 1.47 -13.94
CA HIS A 186 21.69 2.81 -13.78
C HIS A 186 20.96 3.84 -14.63
N ILE A 187 20.02 4.58 -14.03
CA ILE A 187 19.13 5.52 -14.73
C ILE A 187 19.89 6.61 -15.53
N PRO A 188 20.95 7.25 -15.01
CA PRO A 188 21.69 8.25 -15.80
C PRO A 188 22.30 7.70 -17.09
N THR A 189 22.79 6.45 -17.09
CA THR A 189 23.28 5.80 -18.31
C THR A 189 22.16 5.58 -19.33
N VAL A 190 21.00 5.12 -18.84
CA VAL A 190 19.80 4.96 -19.69
C VAL A 190 19.34 6.31 -20.24
N GLN A 191 19.32 7.35 -19.41
CA GLN A 191 18.98 8.71 -19.85
C GLN A 191 19.96 9.23 -20.90
N TYR A 192 21.25 9.05 -20.70
CA TYR A 192 22.26 9.40 -21.70
C TYR A 192 22.02 8.68 -23.04
N PHE A 193 21.69 7.37 -22.99
CA PHE A 193 21.31 6.62 -24.19
C PHE A 193 20.09 7.23 -24.88
N ILE A 194 19.03 7.54 -24.14
CA ILE A 194 17.82 8.17 -24.68
C ILE A 194 18.12 9.50 -25.36
N GLU A 195 18.95 10.33 -24.75
CA GLU A 195 19.28 11.66 -25.30
C GLU A 195 20.11 11.60 -26.58
N ASN A 196 21.03 10.63 -26.66
CA ASN A 196 22.04 10.61 -27.72
C ASN A 196 21.78 9.58 -28.83
N SER A 197 21.02 8.51 -28.55
CA SER A 197 20.65 7.55 -29.59
C SER A 197 19.63 8.18 -30.60
N PRO A 198 19.64 7.81 -31.84
CA PRO A 198 20.47 6.78 -32.47
C PRO A 198 21.85 7.27 -32.93
N HIS A 199 22.22 8.50 -32.70
CA HIS A 199 23.48 9.07 -33.25
C HIS A 199 24.71 8.41 -32.63
N HIS A 200 24.72 8.20 -31.31
CA HIS A 200 25.77 7.47 -30.64
C HIS A 200 25.27 6.95 -29.27
N PHE A 201 25.97 5.97 -28.73
CA PHE A 201 25.79 5.47 -27.35
C PHE A 201 27.12 4.88 -26.84
N THR A 202 27.24 4.75 -25.52
CA THR A 202 28.43 4.26 -24.84
C THR A 202 28.40 2.74 -24.62
N GLN A 203 29.56 2.13 -24.37
CA GLN A 203 29.62 0.74 -23.93
C GLN A 203 28.81 0.52 -22.63
N ASP A 204 28.87 1.46 -21.68
CA ASP A 204 28.09 1.43 -20.44
C ASP A 204 26.60 1.22 -20.71
N ALA A 205 26.05 1.77 -21.81
CA ALA A 205 24.63 1.60 -22.15
C ALA A 205 24.30 0.14 -22.55
N LEU A 206 25.22 -0.53 -23.24
CA LEU A 206 25.11 -1.97 -23.54
C LEU A 206 25.24 -2.80 -22.27
N ASP A 207 26.23 -2.50 -21.42
CA ASP A 207 26.52 -3.25 -20.20
C ASP A 207 25.32 -3.18 -19.22
N VAL A 208 24.73 -2.00 -19.03
CA VAL A 208 23.50 -1.83 -18.23
C VAL A 208 22.33 -2.60 -18.85
N PHE A 209 22.16 -2.53 -20.18
CA PHE A 209 21.11 -3.29 -20.87
C PHE A 209 21.27 -4.80 -20.66
N ASP A 210 22.47 -5.33 -20.90
CA ASP A 210 22.75 -6.76 -20.78
C ASP A 210 22.60 -7.23 -19.33
N ALA A 211 23.02 -6.42 -18.35
CA ALA A 211 22.80 -6.70 -16.94
C ALA A 211 21.31 -6.79 -16.60
N VAL A 212 20.50 -5.79 -17.00
CA VAL A 212 19.05 -5.76 -16.80
C VAL A 212 18.39 -6.95 -17.50
N LEU A 213 18.73 -7.22 -18.76
CA LEU A 213 18.16 -8.31 -19.54
C LEU A 213 18.48 -9.67 -18.91
N SER A 214 19.73 -9.88 -18.46
CA SER A 214 20.15 -11.09 -17.75
C SER A 214 19.35 -11.35 -16.48
N LYS A 215 19.03 -10.29 -15.71
CA LYS A 215 18.23 -10.40 -14.47
C LYS A 215 16.76 -10.71 -14.78
N THR A 216 16.17 -10.01 -15.74
CA THR A 216 14.75 -10.15 -16.07
C THR A 216 14.44 -11.44 -16.83
N ASN A 217 15.39 -11.99 -17.58
CA ASN A 217 15.28 -13.31 -18.22
C ASN A 217 15.54 -14.49 -17.25
N ASN A 218 15.88 -14.22 -15.99
CA ASN A 218 16.06 -15.27 -15.01
C ASN A 218 14.71 -15.89 -14.64
N MET A 219 14.63 -17.23 -14.57
CA MET A 219 13.40 -17.97 -14.23
C MET A 219 12.85 -17.63 -12.82
N LEU A 220 13.68 -17.06 -11.94
CA LEU A 220 13.28 -16.64 -10.60
C LEU A 220 12.75 -15.21 -10.56
N PHE A 221 12.91 -14.45 -11.64
CA PHE A 221 12.44 -13.07 -11.71
C PHE A 221 10.95 -13.05 -12.06
N TYR A 222 10.13 -12.51 -11.19
CA TYR A 222 8.71 -12.35 -11.42
C TYR A 222 8.14 -11.21 -10.56
N ILE A 223 7.40 -10.31 -11.18
CA ILE A 223 6.66 -9.23 -10.50
C ILE A 223 5.16 -9.57 -10.59
N TYR A 224 4.49 -9.63 -9.44
CA TYR A 224 3.04 -9.95 -9.35
C TYR A 224 2.16 -8.79 -9.77
N ASP A 225 2.63 -7.54 -9.63
CA ASP A 225 1.93 -6.37 -10.13
C ASP A 225 1.99 -6.33 -11.66
N ASN A 226 0.82 -6.52 -12.29
CA ASN A 226 0.71 -6.64 -13.74
C ASN A 226 1.10 -5.34 -14.47
N GLU A 227 0.86 -4.17 -13.88
CA GLU A 227 1.19 -2.89 -14.50
C GLU A 227 2.70 -2.67 -14.51
N ILE A 228 3.35 -2.88 -13.35
CA ILE A 228 4.82 -2.80 -13.23
C ILE A 228 5.48 -3.82 -14.17
N GLN A 229 4.99 -5.06 -14.19
CA GLN A 229 5.52 -6.10 -15.07
C GLN A 229 5.34 -5.74 -16.55
N SER A 230 4.20 -5.17 -16.95
CA SER A 230 3.95 -4.74 -18.32
C SER A 230 4.88 -3.61 -18.73
N TYR A 231 4.99 -2.55 -17.93
CA TYR A 231 5.87 -1.42 -18.22
C TYR A 231 7.34 -1.84 -18.28
N LEU A 232 7.77 -2.78 -17.44
CA LEU A 232 9.13 -3.32 -17.47
C LEU A 232 9.38 -4.09 -18.77
N ASN A 233 8.46 -4.95 -19.20
CA ASN A 233 8.58 -5.71 -20.44
C ASN A 233 8.62 -4.78 -21.66
N ASP A 234 7.73 -3.79 -21.70
CA ASP A 234 7.69 -2.80 -22.76
C ASP A 234 9.01 -1.99 -22.80
N PHE A 235 9.50 -1.55 -21.64
CA PHE A 235 10.76 -0.82 -21.54
C PHE A 235 11.94 -1.64 -22.09
N ILE A 236 12.09 -2.90 -21.72
CA ILE A 236 13.19 -3.77 -22.18
C ILE A 236 13.09 -4.03 -23.69
N ASN A 237 11.90 -4.33 -24.19
CA ASN A 237 11.66 -4.62 -25.60
C ASN A 237 11.97 -3.40 -26.47
N GLU A 238 11.48 -2.23 -26.06
CA GLU A 238 11.71 -0.98 -26.79
C GLU A 238 13.17 -0.52 -26.68
N TRP A 239 13.83 -0.76 -25.54
CA TRP A 239 15.26 -0.47 -25.40
C TRP A 239 16.10 -1.35 -26.35
N SER A 240 15.82 -2.64 -26.41
CA SER A 240 16.44 -3.55 -27.37
C SER A 240 16.25 -3.06 -28.81
N ALA A 241 15.03 -2.66 -29.17
CA ALA A 241 14.72 -2.17 -30.50
C ALA A 241 15.41 -0.81 -30.82
N ALA A 242 15.62 0.02 -29.81
CA ALA A 242 16.26 1.34 -29.95
C ALA A 242 17.77 1.24 -30.25
N PHE A 243 18.46 0.16 -29.86
CA PHE A 243 19.85 -0.07 -30.29
C PHE A 243 19.94 -0.31 -31.80
N GLY A 244 18.95 -0.99 -32.38
CA GLY A 244 18.92 -1.28 -33.81
C GLY A 244 20.02 -2.25 -34.29
N PRO A 245 20.24 -2.34 -35.60
CA PRO A 245 21.24 -3.25 -36.15
C PRO A 245 22.67 -2.79 -35.83
N ILE A 246 23.49 -3.69 -35.31
CA ILE A 246 24.91 -3.41 -34.99
C ILE A 246 25.69 -2.87 -36.23
N GLY A 247 25.33 -3.30 -37.42
CA GLY A 247 25.96 -2.82 -38.67
C GLY A 247 25.66 -1.36 -39.03
N PHE A 248 24.84 -0.67 -38.24
CA PHE A 248 24.63 0.77 -38.36
C PHE A 248 25.68 1.59 -37.61
N TYR A 249 26.53 0.97 -36.81
CA TYR A 249 27.49 1.63 -35.94
C TYR A 249 28.92 1.19 -36.20
N GLU A 250 29.86 2.07 -35.89
CA GLU A 250 31.29 1.81 -35.75
C GLU A 250 31.73 2.27 -34.34
N TYR A 251 32.72 1.58 -33.78
CA TYR A 251 33.25 1.97 -32.48
C TYR A 251 34.32 3.05 -32.62
N ASP A 252 34.09 4.17 -31.97
CA ASP A 252 35.05 5.28 -31.87
C ASP A 252 35.94 5.08 -30.65
N PHE A 253 37.14 4.55 -30.84
CA PHE A 253 38.11 4.27 -29.76
C PHE A 253 38.58 5.52 -29.01
N ASN A 254 38.53 6.71 -29.66
CA ASN A 254 38.99 7.96 -29.03
C ASN A 254 37.96 8.48 -27.99
N ASN A 255 36.69 8.22 -28.24
CA ASN A 255 35.59 8.69 -27.38
C ASN A 255 34.82 7.56 -26.72
N GLU A 256 35.33 6.33 -26.80
CA GLU A 256 34.77 5.12 -26.17
C GLU A 256 33.24 4.94 -26.36
N ARG A 257 32.79 5.10 -27.61
CA ARG A 257 31.37 5.06 -27.96
C ARG A 257 31.12 4.49 -29.34
N TYR A 258 29.91 3.94 -29.51
CA TYR A 258 29.38 3.51 -30.80
C TYR A 258 28.78 4.74 -31.53
N VAL A 259 29.20 5.01 -32.75
CA VAL A 259 28.76 6.14 -33.54
C VAL A 259 28.08 5.64 -34.82
N MET A 260 26.90 6.22 -35.12
CA MET A 260 26.17 5.85 -36.32
C MET A 260 26.94 6.19 -37.62
N LEU A 261 27.02 5.26 -38.53
CA LEU A 261 27.67 5.40 -39.81
C LEU A 261 26.95 6.41 -40.69
N LYS A 262 27.70 7.31 -41.32
CA LYS A 262 27.17 8.36 -42.25
C LYS A 262 26.40 7.78 -43.43
N ARG A 263 26.61 6.50 -43.80
CA ARG A 263 25.90 5.79 -44.87
C ARG A 263 24.47 5.40 -44.53
N VAL A 264 24.06 5.46 -43.22
CA VAL A 264 22.66 5.19 -42.82
C VAL A 264 21.80 6.36 -43.24
N LEU A 265 20.83 6.07 -44.09
CA LEU A 265 19.98 7.12 -44.69
C LEU A 265 18.90 7.54 -43.68
N PRO A 266 18.55 8.85 -43.62
CA PRO A 266 17.58 9.39 -42.67
C PRO A 266 16.18 8.75 -42.75
N TYR A 267 15.83 8.17 -43.90
CA TYR A 267 14.56 7.51 -44.21
C TYR A 267 14.65 5.98 -44.19
N ASP A 268 15.78 5.41 -43.74
CA ASP A 268 15.89 3.97 -43.57
C ASP A 268 14.80 3.50 -42.62
N PRO A 269 13.97 2.51 -43.02
CA PRO A 269 12.86 2.02 -42.17
C PRO A 269 13.32 1.54 -40.79
N LYS A 270 14.53 0.96 -40.68
CA LYS A 270 15.09 0.53 -39.42
C LYS A 270 15.46 1.69 -38.54
N LEU A 271 16.02 2.79 -39.13
CA LEU A 271 16.32 4.00 -38.38
C LEU A 271 15.04 4.69 -37.89
N VAL A 272 13.98 4.68 -38.69
CA VAL A 272 12.66 5.21 -38.29
C VAL A 272 12.10 4.38 -37.12
N ALA A 273 12.18 3.04 -37.20
CA ALA A 273 11.75 2.15 -36.15
C ALA A 273 12.56 2.35 -34.85
N MET A 274 13.87 2.54 -34.91
CA MET A 274 14.73 2.84 -33.76
C MET A 274 14.32 4.13 -33.05
N LYS A 275 13.98 5.19 -33.80
CA LYS A 275 13.51 6.45 -33.20
C LYS A 275 12.18 6.29 -32.51
N ALA A 276 11.24 5.56 -33.11
CA ALA A 276 9.96 5.26 -32.50
C ALA A 276 10.12 4.40 -31.22
N ALA A 277 10.97 3.38 -31.28
CA ALA A 277 11.31 2.55 -30.13
C ALA A 277 11.91 3.37 -28.98
N LYS A 278 12.81 4.30 -29.26
CA LYS A 278 13.36 5.22 -28.25
C LYS A 278 12.28 6.05 -27.56
N GLU A 279 11.32 6.59 -28.30
CA GLU A 279 10.20 7.36 -27.74
C GLU A 279 9.32 6.49 -26.84
N ASN A 280 9.01 5.27 -27.27
CA ASN A 280 8.22 4.32 -26.50
C ASN A 280 8.97 3.85 -25.25
N MET A 281 10.27 3.55 -25.37
CA MET A 281 11.16 3.25 -24.25
C MET A 281 11.10 4.34 -23.16
N THR A 282 11.16 5.60 -23.59
CA THR A 282 11.09 6.74 -22.65
C THR A 282 9.76 6.78 -21.91
N LYS A 283 8.65 6.53 -22.60
CA LYS A 283 7.31 6.47 -21.98
C LYS A 283 7.20 5.32 -21.00
N SER A 284 7.62 4.12 -21.40
CA SER A 284 7.55 2.92 -20.55
C SER A 284 8.42 3.04 -19.32
N LEU A 285 9.64 3.61 -19.43
CA LEU A 285 10.51 3.88 -18.28
C LEU A 285 9.86 4.86 -17.29
N ASN A 286 9.30 5.96 -17.80
CA ASN A 286 8.65 6.94 -16.95
C ASN A 286 7.43 6.35 -16.21
N SER A 287 6.62 5.55 -16.91
CA SER A 287 5.48 4.85 -16.32
C SER A 287 5.96 3.84 -15.26
N LEU A 288 6.97 3.03 -15.57
CA LEU A 288 7.58 2.08 -14.63
C LEU A 288 8.05 2.77 -13.34
N LEU A 289 8.83 3.84 -13.46
CA LEU A 289 9.34 4.59 -12.30
C LEU A 289 8.22 5.30 -11.52
N SER A 290 7.15 5.74 -12.19
CA SER A 290 5.98 6.32 -11.55
C SER A 290 5.23 5.31 -10.71
N GLU A 291 4.98 4.10 -11.26
CA GLU A 291 4.32 3.02 -10.53
C GLU A 291 5.14 2.53 -9.34
N ILE A 292 6.46 2.39 -9.53
CA ILE A 292 7.35 2.03 -8.40
C ILE A 292 7.23 3.07 -7.27
N ARG A 293 7.27 4.38 -7.56
CA ARG A 293 7.13 5.43 -6.54
C ARG A 293 5.77 5.42 -5.85
N SER A 294 4.71 5.07 -6.58
CA SER A 294 3.34 5.10 -6.05
C SER A 294 2.99 3.89 -5.19
N LYS A 295 3.56 2.71 -5.52
CA LYS A 295 3.20 1.43 -4.90
C LYS A 295 4.26 0.89 -3.93
N HIS A 296 5.49 1.37 -4.03
CA HIS A 296 6.66 0.95 -3.26
C HIS A 296 7.44 2.17 -2.74
N ASP A 297 6.79 3.00 -1.93
CA ASP A 297 7.33 4.26 -1.39
C ASP A 297 8.56 4.06 -0.48
N GLU A 298 8.76 2.83 0.01
CA GLU A 298 9.95 2.44 0.75
C GLU A 298 11.22 2.31 -0.11
N ILE A 299 11.11 2.35 -1.47
CA ILE A 299 12.24 2.23 -2.38
C ILE A 299 12.83 3.61 -2.70
N ASP A 300 14.01 3.90 -2.17
CA ASP A 300 14.78 5.09 -2.54
C ASP A 300 15.53 4.86 -3.86
N LEU A 301 14.93 5.34 -4.97
CA LEU A 301 15.52 5.24 -6.31
C LEU A 301 16.91 5.87 -6.41
N MET A 302 17.19 6.92 -5.62
CA MET A 302 18.50 7.62 -5.64
C MET A 302 19.59 6.77 -5.00
N GLU A 303 19.25 6.04 -3.93
CA GLU A 303 20.17 5.12 -3.27
C GLU A 303 20.51 3.95 -4.20
N TYR A 304 19.50 3.29 -4.78
CA TYR A 304 19.71 2.18 -5.71
C TYR A 304 20.48 2.59 -6.95
N ASN A 305 20.29 3.81 -7.42
CA ASN A 305 21.05 4.32 -8.56
C ASN A 305 22.57 4.45 -8.26
N LYS A 306 22.94 4.78 -7.02
CA LYS A 306 24.36 4.75 -6.59
C LYS A 306 24.93 3.32 -6.57
N VAL A 307 24.14 2.35 -6.12
CA VAL A 307 24.52 0.94 -6.13
C VAL A 307 24.70 0.44 -7.56
N ALA A 308 23.74 0.76 -8.46
CA ALA A 308 23.83 0.41 -9.87
C ALA A 308 25.08 0.98 -10.55
N PHE A 309 25.44 2.23 -10.23
CA PHE A 309 26.69 2.83 -10.74
C PHE A 309 27.93 2.08 -10.26
N LYS A 310 27.97 1.69 -8.98
CA LYS A 310 29.07 0.91 -8.44
C LYS A 310 29.20 -0.45 -9.13
N ASN A 311 28.10 -1.19 -9.25
CA ASN A 311 28.07 -2.49 -9.92
C ASN A 311 28.53 -2.39 -11.39
N LEU A 312 28.14 -1.33 -12.10
CA LEU A 312 28.58 -1.07 -13.46
C LEU A 312 30.11 -0.88 -13.57
N ARG A 313 30.76 -0.41 -12.52
CA ARG A 313 32.22 -0.19 -12.49
C ARG A 313 33.03 -1.34 -11.93
N ASP A 314 32.45 -2.16 -11.05
CA ASP A 314 33.13 -3.29 -10.40
C ASP A 314 33.13 -4.55 -11.31
N ASP A 315 32.25 -4.64 -12.30
CA ASP A 315 32.16 -5.75 -13.28
C ASP A 315 33.07 -5.53 -14.53
N VAL A 316 33.86 -4.44 -14.56
CA VAL A 316 34.87 -4.09 -15.59
C VAL A 316 36.26 -4.27 -14.98
#